data_ca637b01a347638dc31e323e8cd8c786
#
_entry.id   ca637b01a347638dc31e323e8cd8c786
#
_cell.length_a   1.000
_cell.length_b   1.000
_cell.length_c   1.000
_cell.angle_alpha   90.00
_cell.angle_beta   90.00
_cell.angle_gamma   90.00
#
_symmetry.space_group_name_H-M   'P 1'
#
loop_
_entity.id
_entity.type
_entity.pdbx_description
1 polymer ?
#
loop_
_entity_poly.entity_id
_entity_poly.type
_entity_poly.pdbx_seq_one_letter_code
_entity_poly.pdbx_strand_id
1 'polypeptide(L)'
;EFGKIDRSIVFPMADHLDFAVRRIQNGEQISNPLTDDIRVMFYKEYKVASCIRELLKERLQIEIDEHEIGYLALHVHSAIVEENVSQAMEVARAVRESISLVEHITGHTIDVMSLSYNRMMNHIRYMVARAVSGEKLKVNMNDYMSVKFPKAFQAAKRICEEMEKRLKLPMEEIEIGYLAMHI
;
A
#
# COMPACT_ATOMS: atom_id res chain seq x y z
N GLU A 1 12.95 -8.71 -12.79
CA GLU A 1 12.57 -8.13 -14.09
C GLU A 1 11.13 -7.66 -13.97
N PHE A 2 10.88 -6.41 -14.34
CA PHE A 2 9.53 -5.89 -14.50
C PHE A 2 9.00 -6.39 -15.83
N GLY A 3 7.73 -6.74 -15.89
CA GLY A 3 7.05 -7.12 -17.12
C GLY A 3 7.03 -5.98 -18.15
N LYS A 4 5.99 -5.91 -18.95
CA LYS A 4 5.81 -4.82 -19.92
C LYS A 4 5.51 -3.51 -19.18
N ILE A 5 6.35 -2.48 -19.37
CA ILE A 5 6.18 -1.15 -18.76
C ILE A 5 5.38 -0.27 -19.72
N ASP A 6 4.33 0.38 -19.24
CA ASP A 6 3.62 1.40 -20.01
C ASP A 6 4.49 2.66 -20.11
N ARG A 7 4.89 3.01 -21.35
CA ARG A 7 5.74 4.16 -21.61
C ARG A 7 5.04 5.51 -21.40
N SER A 8 3.72 5.53 -21.30
CA SER A 8 2.97 6.76 -21.03
C SER A 8 3.28 7.36 -19.65
N ILE A 9 3.85 6.57 -18.73
CA ILE A 9 4.33 7.01 -17.41
C ILE A 9 5.30 8.20 -17.50
N VAL A 10 6.02 8.34 -18.60
CA VAL A 10 7.02 9.43 -18.76
C VAL A 10 6.38 10.80 -18.53
N PHE A 11 5.15 11.02 -18.98
CA PHE A 11 4.47 12.30 -18.83
C PHE A 11 4.08 12.59 -17.37
N PRO A 12 3.29 11.78 -16.67
CA PRO A 12 2.94 12.07 -15.28
C PRO A 12 4.15 12.05 -14.34
N MET A 13 5.18 11.26 -14.64
CA MET A 13 6.41 11.27 -13.86
C MET A 13 7.23 12.56 -14.09
N ALA A 14 7.32 13.04 -15.33
CA ALA A 14 7.99 14.29 -15.64
C ALA A 14 7.29 15.49 -14.99
N ASP A 15 5.95 15.53 -15.03
CA ASP A 15 5.15 16.55 -14.35
C ASP A 15 5.39 16.53 -12.83
N HIS A 16 5.37 15.34 -12.23
CA HIS A 16 5.65 15.19 -10.80
C HIS A 16 7.07 15.70 -10.46
N LEU A 17 8.07 15.32 -11.24
CA LEU A 17 9.46 15.74 -11.01
C LEU A 17 9.63 17.24 -11.20
N ASP A 18 8.99 17.88 -12.19
CA ASP A 18 9.04 19.33 -12.37
C ASP A 18 8.47 20.06 -11.15
N PHE A 19 7.30 19.60 -10.65
CA PHE A 19 6.73 20.15 -9.41
C PHE A 19 7.61 19.92 -8.19
N ALA A 20 8.20 18.73 -8.05
CA ALA A 20 9.11 18.41 -6.95
C ALA A 20 10.35 19.32 -6.96
N VAL A 21 10.97 19.48 -8.13
CA VAL A 21 12.15 20.35 -8.32
C VAL A 21 11.84 21.80 -7.95
N ARG A 22 10.73 22.37 -8.44
CA ARG A 22 10.31 23.74 -8.12
C ARG A 22 10.06 23.91 -6.62
N ARG A 23 9.40 22.94 -5.98
CA ARG A 23 9.14 22.95 -4.55
C ARG A 23 10.43 22.98 -3.74
N ILE A 24 11.36 22.09 -4.07
CA ILE A 24 12.67 21.99 -3.41
C ILE A 24 13.49 23.28 -3.58
N GLN A 25 13.48 23.86 -4.77
CA GLN A 25 14.16 25.14 -5.04
C GLN A 25 13.58 26.30 -4.22
N ASN A 26 12.29 26.24 -3.89
CA ASN A 26 11.64 27.20 -3.01
C ASN A 26 11.83 26.89 -1.51
N GLY A 27 12.58 25.84 -1.16
CA GLY A 27 12.78 25.41 0.22
C GLY A 27 11.59 24.68 0.83
N GLU A 28 10.65 24.23 0.02
CA GLU A 28 9.46 23.49 0.45
C GLU A 28 9.71 21.99 0.32
N GLN A 29 9.24 21.22 1.30
CA GLN A 29 9.26 19.76 1.26
C GLN A 29 7.84 19.18 1.32
N ILE A 30 7.65 18.04 0.67
CA ILE A 30 6.40 17.29 0.75
C ILE A 30 6.46 16.33 1.94
N SER A 31 5.31 16.04 2.54
CA SER A 31 5.18 15.00 3.54
C SER A 31 4.33 13.85 3.01
N ASN A 32 4.83 12.64 3.16
CA ASN A 32 4.07 11.43 2.84
C ASN A 32 4.08 10.51 4.08
N PRO A 33 2.99 10.48 4.86
CA PRO A 33 2.93 9.68 6.08
C PRO A 33 2.92 8.16 5.82
N LEU A 34 2.75 7.75 4.55
CA LEU A 34 2.74 6.34 4.14
C LEU A 34 4.07 5.89 3.54
N THR A 35 5.14 6.68 3.65
CA THR A 35 6.44 6.38 3.01
C THR A 35 6.97 5.00 3.40
N ASP A 36 6.91 4.64 4.69
CA ASP A 36 7.39 3.34 5.17
C ASP A 36 6.51 2.18 4.68
N ASP A 37 5.19 2.37 4.68
CA ASP A 37 4.25 1.37 4.14
C ASP A 37 4.49 1.18 2.63
N ILE A 38 4.62 2.27 1.86
CA ILE A 38 4.92 2.24 0.42
C ILE A 38 6.25 1.54 0.14
N ARG A 39 7.30 1.82 0.92
CA ARG A 39 8.61 1.19 0.79
C ARG A 39 8.55 -0.31 0.93
N VAL A 40 7.73 -0.83 1.85
CA VAL A 40 7.58 -2.28 2.05
C VAL A 40 6.64 -2.89 1.02
N MET A 41 5.50 -2.24 0.76
CA MET A 41 4.48 -2.73 -0.19
C MET A 41 4.98 -2.78 -1.63
N PHE A 42 5.70 -1.75 -2.05
CA PHE A 42 6.19 -1.54 -3.41
C PHE A 42 7.72 -1.52 -3.44
N TYR A 43 8.33 -2.48 -2.76
CA TYR A 43 9.79 -2.51 -2.55
C TYR A 43 10.62 -2.43 -3.83
N LYS A 44 10.20 -3.12 -4.90
CA LYS A 44 10.91 -3.12 -6.19
C LYS A 44 10.80 -1.75 -6.87
N GLU A 45 9.61 -1.19 -6.87
CA GLU A 45 9.30 0.13 -7.42
C GLU A 45 10.03 1.23 -6.63
N TYR A 46 10.07 1.10 -5.31
CA TYR A 46 10.80 2.00 -4.44
C TYR A 46 12.31 1.98 -4.70
N LYS A 47 12.88 0.81 -4.96
CA LYS A 47 14.29 0.69 -5.39
C LYS A 47 14.56 1.39 -6.72
N VAL A 48 13.66 1.27 -7.69
CA VAL A 48 13.78 1.98 -8.97
C VAL A 48 13.68 3.48 -8.76
N ALA A 49 12.72 3.93 -7.97
CA ALA A 49 12.55 5.34 -7.62
C ALA A 49 13.81 5.91 -6.91
N SER A 50 14.46 5.11 -6.06
CA SER A 50 15.73 5.51 -5.43
C SER A 50 16.86 5.74 -6.45
N CYS A 51 16.88 5.03 -7.57
CA CYS A 51 17.85 5.30 -8.65
C CYS A 51 17.60 6.66 -9.31
N ILE A 52 16.34 7.12 -9.35
CA ILE A 52 16.00 8.47 -9.87
C ILE A 52 16.61 9.54 -8.96
N ARG A 53 16.59 9.35 -7.64
CA ARG A 53 17.26 10.25 -6.68
C ARG A 53 18.74 10.43 -7.01
N GLU A 54 19.46 9.33 -7.22
CA GLU A 54 20.88 9.38 -7.54
C GLU A 54 21.13 10.14 -8.86
N LEU A 55 20.31 9.90 -9.88
CA LEU A 55 20.40 10.60 -11.17
C LEU A 55 20.12 12.10 -11.04
N LEU A 56 19.13 12.51 -10.24
CA LEU A 56 18.84 13.92 -10.00
C LEU A 56 19.98 14.61 -9.25
N LYS A 57 20.56 13.93 -8.27
CA LYS A 57 21.73 14.44 -7.53
C LYS A 57 22.95 14.60 -8.44
N GLU A 58 23.27 13.61 -9.25
CA GLU A 58 24.42 13.64 -10.16
C GLU A 58 24.27 14.65 -11.29
N ARG A 59 23.08 14.73 -11.91
CA ARG A 59 22.85 15.50 -13.13
C ARG A 59 22.41 16.95 -12.88
N LEU A 60 21.61 17.16 -11.84
CA LEU A 60 20.95 18.44 -11.58
C LEU A 60 21.33 19.04 -10.22
N GLN A 61 22.11 18.33 -9.40
CA GLN A 61 22.46 18.74 -8.02
C GLN A 61 21.22 18.93 -7.13
N ILE A 62 20.15 18.17 -7.42
CA ILE A 62 18.89 18.20 -6.67
C ILE A 62 18.80 16.97 -5.81
N GLU A 63 18.55 17.18 -4.54
CA GLU A 63 18.37 16.12 -3.56
C GLU A 63 16.91 15.99 -3.18
N ILE A 64 16.30 14.84 -3.50
CA ILE A 64 14.94 14.49 -3.10
C ILE A 64 14.96 13.60 -1.86
N ASP A 65 13.96 13.77 -1.00
CA ASP A 65 13.85 13.00 0.23
C ASP A 65 13.09 11.66 0.06
N GLU A 66 12.96 10.90 1.13
CA GLU A 66 12.25 9.61 1.17
C GLU A 66 10.75 9.75 0.83
N HIS A 67 10.14 10.90 1.14
CA HIS A 67 8.74 11.16 0.85
C HIS A 67 8.49 11.28 -0.65
N GLU A 68 9.36 12.00 -1.36
CA GLU A 68 9.33 12.09 -2.82
C GLU A 68 9.59 10.73 -3.48
N ILE A 69 10.53 9.94 -2.95
CA ILE A 69 10.80 8.59 -3.46
C ILE A 69 9.55 7.72 -3.32
N GLY A 70 8.80 7.85 -2.23
CA GLY A 70 7.53 7.15 -2.05
C GLY A 70 6.52 7.47 -3.15
N TYR A 71 6.34 8.73 -3.50
CA TYR A 71 5.45 9.12 -4.61
C TYR A 71 5.95 8.62 -5.97
N LEU A 72 7.27 8.74 -6.23
CA LEU A 72 7.87 8.20 -7.46
C LEU A 72 7.69 6.68 -7.57
N ALA A 73 7.78 5.95 -6.46
CA ALA A 73 7.52 4.51 -6.44
C ALA A 73 6.10 4.16 -6.88
N LEU A 74 5.10 4.96 -6.48
CA LEU A 74 3.72 4.78 -6.92
C LEU A 74 3.54 5.07 -8.42
N HIS A 75 4.27 6.04 -8.97
CA HIS A 75 4.30 6.28 -10.42
C HIS A 75 4.92 5.08 -11.15
N VAL A 76 6.03 4.52 -10.65
CA VAL A 76 6.63 3.30 -11.21
C VAL A 76 5.65 2.13 -11.14
N HIS A 77 4.93 1.97 -10.04
CA HIS A 77 3.92 0.93 -9.87
C HIS A 77 2.81 1.05 -10.93
N SER A 78 2.27 2.24 -11.13
CA SER A 78 1.21 2.49 -12.11
C SER A 78 1.62 2.23 -13.56
N ALA A 79 2.93 2.22 -13.86
CA ALA A 79 3.45 1.84 -15.17
C ALA A 79 3.49 0.33 -15.42
N ILE A 80 3.41 -0.47 -14.36
CA ILE A 80 3.57 -1.93 -14.41
C ILE A 80 2.21 -2.63 -14.30
N VAL A 81 1.31 -2.04 -13.53
CA VAL A 81 -0.01 -2.58 -13.21
C VAL A 81 -1.06 -1.59 -13.71
N GLU A 82 -2.21 -2.10 -14.18
CA GLU A 82 -3.36 -1.25 -14.55
C GLU A 82 -4.04 -0.63 -13.31
N GLU A 83 -3.26 0.10 -12.54
CA GLU A 83 -3.68 0.78 -11.33
C GLU A 83 -3.05 2.18 -11.32
N ASN A 84 -3.86 3.22 -11.13
CA ASN A 84 -3.31 4.57 -11.07
C ASN A 84 -2.71 4.89 -9.69
N VAL A 85 -1.89 5.95 -9.63
CA VAL A 85 -1.21 6.39 -8.40
C VAL A 85 -2.16 6.63 -7.24
N SER A 86 -3.35 7.19 -7.52
CA SER A 86 -4.37 7.44 -6.49
C SER A 86 -4.92 6.15 -5.89
N GLN A 87 -5.16 5.14 -6.72
CA GLN A 87 -5.62 3.82 -6.27
C GLN A 87 -4.55 3.12 -5.43
N ALA A 88 -3.30 3.10 -5.89
CA ALA A 88 -2.18 2.54 -5.13
C ALA A 88 -2.00 3.23 -3.76
N MET A 89 -2.17 4.56 -3.71
CA MET A 89 -2.15 5.33 -2.46
C MET A 89 -3.31 4.95 -1.53
N GLU A 90 -4.52 4.76 -2.06
CA GLU A 90 -5.67 4.34 -1.25
C GLU A 90 -5.49 2.93 -0.69
N VAL A 91 -4.89 2.00 -1.44
CA VAL A 91 -4.55 0.67 -0.95
C VAL A 91 -3.51 0.75 0.18
N ALA A 92 -2.45 1.55 0.01
CA ALA A 92 -1.45 1.77 1.05
C ALA A 92 -2.07 2.35 2.33
N ARG A 93 -2.98 3.31 2.19
CA ARG A 93 -3.72 3.89 3.29
C ARG A 93 -4.63 2.88 3.98
N ALA A 94 -5.36 2.06 3.23
CA ALA A 94 -6.22 1.02 3.77
C ALA A 94 -5.41 -0.02 4.57
N VAL A 95 -4.22 -0.40 4.08
CA VAL A 95 -3.29 -1.26 4.82
C VAL A 95 -2.88 -0.60 6.14
N ARG A 96 -2.40 0.66 6.12
CA ARG A 96 -1.95 1.36 7.33
C ARG A 96 -3.06 1.49 8.38
N GLU A 97 -4.26 1.84 7.95
CA GLU A 97 -5.41 1.97 8.86
C GLU A 97 -5.85 0.62 9.44
N SER A 98 -5.80 -0.44 8.62
CA SER A 98 -6.06 -1.80 9.10
C SER A 98 -5.07 -2.22 10.18
N ILE A 99 -3.78 -1.96 9.96
CA ILE A 99 -2.72 -2.20 10.95
C ILE A 99 -2.99 -1.40 12.22
N SER A 100 -3.27 -0.10 12.10
CA SER A 100 -3.55 0.76 13.25
C SER A 100 -4.79 0.31 14.05
N LEU A 101 -5.80 -0.21 13.36
CA LEU A 101 -6.97 -0.78 14.02
C LEU A 101 -6.63 -2.05 14.82
N VAL A 102 -5.79 -2.92 14.26
CA VAL A 102 -5.31 -4.11 14.97
C VAL A 102 -4.47 -3.70 16.18
N GLU A 103 -3.55 -2.75 16.03
CA GLU A 103 -2.74 -2.21 17.13
C GLU A 103 -3.62 -1.67 18.27
N HIS A 104 -4.67 -0.92 17.90
CA HIS A 104 -5.62 -0.38 18.87
C HIS A 104 -6.40 -1.48 19.61
N ILE A 105 -6.87 -2.51 18.91
CA ILE A 105 -7.67 -3.60 19.48
C ILE A 105 -6.80 -4.52 20.35
N THR A 106 -5.58 -4.80 19.90
CA THR A 106 -4.68 -5.76 20.59
C THR A 106 -3.83 -5.11 21.68
N GLY A 107 -3.65 -3.78 21.63
CA GLY A 107 -2.74 -3.04 22.50
C GLY A 107 -1.26 -3.25 22.20
N HIS A 108 -0.93 -3.82 21.04
CA HIS A 108 0.43 -4.10 20.59
C HIS A 108 0.74 -3.31 19.32
N THR A 109 1.93 -2.70 19.26
CA THR A 109 2.43 -2.08 18.02
C THR A 109 3.01 -3.14 17.09
N ILE A 110 2.75 -2.98 15.80
CA ILE A 110 3.25 -3.88 14.74
C ILE A 110 4.35 -3.16 13.97
N ASP A 111 5.58 -3.65 14.11
CA ASP A 111 6.71 -3.11 13.34
C ASP A 111 6.49 -3.37 11.84
N VAL A 112 6.59 -2.30 11.04
CA VAL A 112 6.48 -2.31 9.56
C VAL A 112 7.46 -3.30 8.93
N MET A 113 8.62 -3.53 9.54
CA MET A 113 9.62 -4.49 9.05
C MET A 113 9.36 -5.93 9.51
N SER A 114 8.35 -6.16 10.35
CA SER A 114 8.06 -7.48 10.90
C SER A 114 7.43 -8.42 9.87
N LEU A 115 7.60 -9.73 10.11
CA LEU A 115 6.93 -10.76 9.32
C LEU A 115 5.40 -10.71 9.48
N SER A 116 4.92 -10.34 10.66
CA SER A 116 3.48 -10.18 10.94
C SER A 116 2.88 -9.08 10.08
N TYR A 117 3.53 -7.91 10.03
CA TYR A 117 3.15 -6.82 9.13
C TYR A 117 3.09 -7.29 7.68
N ASN A 118 4.17 -7.92 7.18
CA ASN A 118 4.26 -8.37 5.79
C ASN A 118 3.15 -9.37 5.42
N ARG A 119 2.82 -10.30 6.31
CA ARG A 119 1.73 -11.27 6.08
C ARG A 119 0.37 -10.58 6.01
N MET A 120 0.08 -9.72 6.98
CA MET A 120 -1.19 -9.00 7.03
C MET A 120 -1.33 -8.04 5.84
N MET A 121 -0.31 -7.25 5.53
CA MET A 121 -0.26 -6.37 4.38
C MET A 121 -0.54 -7.12 3.07
N ASN A 122 0.17 -8.23 2.82
CA ASN A 122 -0.04 -9.01 1.60
C ASN A 122 -1.45 -9.60 1.55
N HIS A 123 -1.98 -10.07 2.68
CA HIS A 123 -3.36 -10.56 2.72
C HIS A 123 -4.36 -9.48 2.34
N ILE A 124 -4.25 -8.28 2.90
CA ILE A 124 -5.12 -7.13 2.58
C ILE A 124 -5.02 -6.78 1.09
N ARG A 125 -3.81 -6.73 0.51
CA ARG A 125 -3.62 -6.47 -0.92
C ARG A 125 -4.34 -7.51 -1.80
N TYR A 126 -4.19 -8.80 -1.49
CA TYR A 126 -4.89 -9.85 -2.23
C TYR A 126 -6.40 -9.80 -2.04
N MET A 127 -6.88 -9.44 -0.85
CA MET A 127 -8.30 -9.23 -0.58
C MET A 127 -8.88 -8.12 -1.46
N VAL A 128 -8.18 -6.98 -1.56
CA VAL A 128 -8.56 -5.88 -2.47
C VAL A 128 -8.54 -6.35 -3.93
N ALA A 129 -7.48 -7.04 -4.36
CA ALA A 129 -7.38 -7.57 -5.72
C ALA A 129 -8.54 -8.51 -6.07
N ARG A 130 -8.94 -9.40 -5.15
CA ARG A 130 -10.12 -10.26 -5.34
C ARG A 130 -11.42 -9.46 -5.40
N ALA A 131 -11.57 -8.45 -4.56
CA ALA A 131 -12.76 -7.59 -4.59
C ALA A 131 -12.91 -6.87 -5.95
N VAL A 132 -11.79 -6.48 -6.58
CA VAL A 132 -11.77 -5.86 -7.91
C VAL A 132 -12.03 -6.87 -9.02
N SER A 133 -11.36 -8.03 -8.97
CA SER A 133 -11.44 -9.05 -10.03
C SER A 133 -12.70 -9.92 -9.97
N GLY A 134 -13.40 -9.93 -8.82
CA GLY A 134 -14.52 -10.83 -8.57
C GLY A 134 -14.09 -12.30 -8.30
N GLU A 135 -12.79 -12.55 -8.11
CA GLU A 135 -12.29 -13.86 -7.72
C GLU A 135 -12.78 -14.24 -6.32
N LYS A 136 -13.19 -15.50 -6.14
CA LYS A 136 -13.77 -15.96 -4.89
C LYS A 136 -12.89 -17.00 -4.18
N LEU A 137 -12.80 -16.86 -2.86
CA LEU A 137 -12.23 -17.88 -2.00
C LEU A 137 -13.11 -19.12 -1.97
N LYS A 138 -12.49 -20.31 -1.84
CA LYS A 138 -13.20 -21.61 -1.92
C LYS A 138 -13.55 -22.20 -0.56
N VAL A 139 -12.79 -21.84 0.48
CA VAL A 139 -12.93 -22.43 1.82
C VAL A 139 -13.36 -21.35 2.80
N ASN A 140 -14.47 -21.57 3.50
CA ASN A 140 -14.94 -20.63 4.52
C ASN A 140 -14.34 -21.00 5.88
N MET A 141 -13.61 -20.08 6.50
CA MET A 141 -12.98 -20.23 7.81
C MET A 141 -13.75 -19.49 8.92
N ASN A 142 -14.86 -18.82 8.61
CA ASN A 142 -15.57 -17.93 9.54
C ASN A 142 -16.05 -18.65 10.79
N ASP A 143 -16.69 -19.83 10.63
CA ASP A 143 -17.22 -20.60 11.76
C ASP A 143 -16.09 -21.00 12.73
N TYR A 144 -14.98 -21.48 12.18
CA TYR A 144 -13.82 -21.86 12.99
C TYR A 144 -13.21 -20.66 13.71
N MET A 145 -12.96 -19.57 12.98
CA MET A 145 -12.29 -18.38 13.52
C MET A 145 -13.17 -17.64 14.52
N SER A 146 -14.48 -17.55 14.29
CA SER A 146 -15.40 -16.88 15.22
C SER A 146 -15.47 -17.57 16.58
N VAL A 147 -15.35 -18.91 16.60
CA VAL A 147 -15.39 -19.71 17.84
C VAL A 147 -14.03 -19.76 18.54
N LYS A 148 -12.96 -20.00 17.80
CA LYS A 148 -11.62 -20.24 18.38
C LYS A 148 -10.85 -18.95 18.66
N PHE A 149 -11.05 -17.92 17.84
CA PHE A 149 -10.34 -16.64 17.91
C PHE A 149 -11.31 -15.45 17.81
N PRO A 150 -12.29 -15.33 18.73
CA PRO A 150 -13.38 -14.36 18.61
C PRO A 150 -12.90 -12.90 18.56
N LYS A 151 -11.82 -12.55 19.26
CA LYS A 151 -11.26 -11.19 19.24
C LYS A 151 -10.66 -10.86 17.88
N ALA A 152 -9.86 -11.76 17.32
CA ALA A 152 -9.28 -11.60 15.99
C ALA A 152 -10.37 -11.54 14.90
N PHE A 153 -11.41 -12.39 15.02
CA PHE A 153 -12.54 -12.38 14.10
C PHE A 153 -13.33 -11.07 14.14
N GLN A 154 -13.58 -10.52 15.33
CA GLN A 154 -14.25 -9.21 15.46
C GLN A 154 -13.38 -8.06 14.90
N ALA A 155 -12.07 -8.10 15.12
CA ALA A 155 -11.15 -7.13 14.53
C ALA A 155 -11.16 -7.21 12.99
N ALA A 156 -11.05 -8.40 12.43
CA ALA A 156 -11.12 -8.65 10.99
C ALA A 156 -12.43 -8.16 10.38
N LYS A 157 -13.55 -8.41 11.05
CA LYS A 157 -14.87 -7.94 10.62
C LYS A 157 -14.92 -6.41 10.51
N ARG A 158 -14.45 -5.70 11.54
CA ARG A 158 -14.37 -4.23 11.53
C ARG A 158 -13.46 -3.70 10.42
N ILE A 159 -12.32 -4.36 10.19
CA ILE A 159 -11.42 -3.98 9.10
C ILE A 159 -12.12 -4.13 7.74
N CYS A 160 -12.78 -5.26 7.48
CA CYS A 160 -13.52 -5.46 6.23
C CYS A 160 -14.60 -4.39 6.03
N GLU A 161 -15.38 -4.06 7.08
CA GLU A 161 -16.41 -3.03 7.03
C GLU A 161 -15.85 -1.62 6.73
N GLU A 162 -14.71 -1.25 7.33
CA GLU A 162 -14.06 0.03 7.07
C GLU A 162 -13.43 0.09 5.67
N MET A 163 -12.83 -1.01 5.21
CA MET A 163 -12.28 -1.09 3.86
C MET A 163 -13.37 -1.01 2.80
N GLU A 164 -14.50 -1.69 2.98
CA GLU A 164 -15.65 -1.62 2.07
C GLU A 164 -16.16 -0.17 1.92
N LYS A 165 -16.30 0.55 3.02
CA LYS A 165 -16.71 1.97 3.02
C LYS A 165 -15.70 2.86 2.29
N ARG A 166 -14.42 2.66 2.54
CA ARG A 166 -13.35 3.49 1.98
C ARG A 166 -13.13 3.23 0.49
N LEU A 167 -12.93 1.98 0.14
CA LEU A 167 -12.60 1.59 -1.22
C LEU A 167 -13.84 1.54 -2.13
N LYS A 168 -15.04 1.58 -1.54
CA LYS A 168 -16.33 1.41 -2.25
C LYS A 168 -16.37 0.12 -3.07
N LEU A 169 -15.70 -0.91 -2.56
CA LEU A 169 -15.65 -2.25 -3.12
C LEU A 169 -16.31 -3.23 -2.15
N PRO A 170 -17.23 -4.09 -2.60
CA PRO A 170 -17.85 -5.08 -1.72
C PRO A 170 -16.80 -6.09 -1.25
N MET A 171 -16.72 -6.29 0.06
CA MET A 171 -15.85 -7.31 0.65
C MET A 171 -16.67 -8.58 0.90
N GLU A 172 -16.22 -9.69 0.35
CA GLU A 172 -16.87 -10.99 0.58
C GLU A 172 -16.75 -11.37 2.05
N GLU A 173 -17.85 -11.82 2.66
CA GLU A 173 -17.88 -12.19 4.08
C GLU A 173 -16.85 -13.28 4.44
N ILE A 174 -16.54 -14.15 3.49
CA ILE A 174 -15.53 -15.20 3.65
C ILE A 174 -14.12 -14.67 3.95
N GLU A 175 -13.80 -13.42 3.55
CA GLU A 175 -12.51 -12.77 3.79
C GLU A 175 -12.25 -12.52 5.27
N ILE A 176 -13.30 -12.37 6.09
CA ILE A 176 -13.18 -12.09 7.53
C ILE A 176 -12.38 -13.18 8.24
N GLY A 177 -12.72 -14.46 7.98
CA GLY A 177 -12.03 -15.59 8.60
C GLY A 177 -10.57 -15.69 8.16
N TYR A 178 -10.28 -15.41 6.90
CA TYR A 178 -8.90 -15.40 6.39
C TYR A 178 -8.08 -14.25 6.97
N LEU A 179 -8.65 -13.04 7.06
CA LEU A 179 -7.97 -11.92 7.66
C LEU A 179 -7.70 -12.16 9.16
N ALA A 180 -8.67 -12.76 9.86
CA ALA A 180 -8.53 -13.09 11.27
C ALA A 180 -7.35 -14.04 11.59
N MET A 181 -6.90 -14.85 10.63
CA MET A 181 -5.70 -15.70 10.80
C MET A 181 -4.39 -14.90 10.87
N HIS A 182 -4.41 -13.63 10.48
CA HIS A 182 -3.23 -12.76 10.45
C HIS A 182 -3.20 -11.75 11.60
N ILE A 183 -4.25 -11.73 12.41
CA ILE A 183 -4.42 -10.91 13.61
C ILE A 183 -4.15 -11.75 14.87
#